data_627eddf8d6e44e56556e40b9e093439a
#
_entry.id   627eddf8d6e44e56556e40b9e093439a
#
_cell.length_a   1.000
_cell.length_b   1.000
_cell.length_c   1.000
_cell.angle_alpha   90.00
_cell.angle_beta   90.00
_cell.angle_gamma   90.00
#
_symmetry.space_group_name_H-M   'P 1'
#
loop_
_entity.id
_entity.type
_entity.pdbx_description
1 polymer ?
#
loop_
_entity_poly.entity_id
_entity_poly.type
_entity_poly.pdbx_seq_one_letter_code
_entity_poly.pdbx_strand_id
1 'polypeptide(L)'
;MIKYFDNSATTKLDENVLAEMVPYLLDNYANPSSIYSIGKKNKEAITLARMRVAECINANVNEIYFTSGGSESDNLALKGIAFANSKFGNHIITSSFEHPAILNTCKSLERFGFRVTYIKPKSNGIVDPRDIERAITKKTILISIMFANNEIGTIQPIKEIGAIAKKYNIYFHTDAVQAVRSY
;
A
#
# COMPACT_ATOMS: atom_id res chain seq x y z
N MET A 1 0.60 34.09 12.62
CA MET A 1 -0.11 32.80 12.36
C MET A 1 0.84 31.96 11.47
N ILE A 2 1.23 30.75 11.92
CA ILE A 2 2.08 29.84 11.15
C ILE A 2 1.20 29.22 10.05
N LYS A 3 1.66 29.27 8.78
CA LYS A 3 1.02 28.57 7.67
C LYS A 3 1.79 27.26 7.41
N TYR A 4 1.08 26.13 7.47
CA TYR A 4 1.67 24.81 7.21
C TYR A 4 1.51 24.42 5.75
N PHE A 5 2.63 24.14 5.07
CA PHE A 5 2.67 23.79 3.63
C PHE A 5 3.25 22.41 3.35
N ASP A 6 3.58 21.63 4.38
CA ASP A 6 4.18 20.31 4.24
C ASP A 6 3.14 19.18 4.38
N ASN A 7 2.08 19.25 3.60
CA ASN A 7 1.02 18.23 3.61
C ASN A 7 1.48 16.89 3.00
N SER A 8 2.65 16.86 2.39
CA SER A 8 3.29 15.60 1.95
C SER A 8 3.79 14.76 3.12
N ALA A 9 4.13 15.40 4.24
CA ALA A 9 4.57 14.72 5.46
C ALA A 9 3.39 14.36 6.37
N THR A 10 2.51 15.33 6.68
CA THR A 10 1.35 15.13 7.57
C THR A 10 0.18 16.04 7.17
N THR A 11 -1.02 15.64 7.55
CA THR A 11 -2.23 16.46 7.39
C THR A 11 -2.93 16.64 8.74
N LYS A 12 -3.63 17.77 8.92
CA LYS A 12 -4.50 18.01 10.07
C LYS A 12 -5.61 16.95 10.09
N LEU A 13 -5.91 16.41 11.28
CA LEU A 13 -7.07 15.55 11.45
C LEU A 13 -8.36 16.37 11.18
N ASP A 14 -9.26 15.82 10.39
CA ASP A 14 -10.59 16.41 10.15
C ASP A 14 -11.43 16.33 11.42
N GLU A 15 -12.16 17.40 11.73
CA GLU A 15 -12.96 17.51 12.96
C GLU A 15 -14.14 16.51 12.97
N ASN A 16 -14.72 16.18 11.82
CA ASN A 16 -15.76 15.16 11.72
C ASN A 16 -15.18 13.76 11.97
N VAL A 17 -13.95 13.51 11.49
CA VAL A 17 -13.26 12.23 11.77
C VAL A 17 -12.97 12.11 13.26
N LEU A 18 -12.50 13.19 13.92
CA LEU A 18 -12.28 13.20 15.36
C LEU A 18 -13.59 12.89 16.12
N ALA A 19 -14.69 13.55 15.73
CA ALA A 19 -16.00 13.33 16.36
C ALA A 19 -16.46 11.85 16.27
N GLU A 20 -16.22 11.19 15.14
CA GLU A 20 -16.50 9.77 14.96
C GLU A 20 -15.57 8.86 15.79
N MET A 21 -14.33 9.28 16.06
CA MET A 21 -13.36 8.50 16.83
C MET A 21 -13.59 8.58 18.34
N VAL A 22 -13.99 9.73 18.87
CA VAL A 22 -14.13 10.00 20.33
C VAL A 22 -14.98 8.95 21.05
N PRO A 23 -16.15 8.50 20.56
CA PRO A 23 -16.94 7.48 21.23
C PRO A 23 -16.21 6.14 21.42
N TYR A 24 -15.31 5.77 20.51
CA TYR A 24 -14.52 4.53 20.60
C TYR A 24 -13.28 4.67 21.51
N LEU A 25 -12.85 5.88 21.77
CA LEU A 25 -11.75 6.16 22.69
C LEU A 25 -12.22 6.23 24.15
N LEU A 26 -13.47 6.68 24.40
CA LEU A 26 -14.01 6.94 25.73
C LEU A 26 -15.05 5.91 26.18
N ASP A 27 -16.05 5.60 25.35
CA ASP A 27 -17.23 4.85 25.77
C ASP A 27 -17.23 3.41 25.23
N ASN A 28 -16.89 3.22 23.96
CA ASN A 28 -16.95 1.92 23.25
C ASN A 28 -15.55 1.28 23.13
N TYR A 29 -14.80 1.23 24.22
CA TYR A 29 -13.41 0.73 24.24
C TYR A 29 -13.25 -0.78 24.35
N ALA A 30 -14.35 -1.54 24.43
CA ALA A 30 -14.32 -2.98 24.62
C ALA A 30 -13.67 -3.72 23.43
N ASN A 31 -12.99 -4.84 23.75
CA ASN A 31 -12.36 -5.66 22.73
C ASN A 31 -13.42 -6.22 21.74
N PRO A 32 -13.28 -5.98 20.41
CA PRO A 32 -14.23 -6.45 19.42
C PRO A 32 -14.30 -7.98 19.28
N SER A 33 -13.34 -8.72 19.84
CA SER A 33 -13.37 -10.18 19.88
C SER A 33 -14.19 -10.75 21.06
N SER A 34 -14.65 -9.90 21.98
CA SER A 34 -15.44 -10.33 23.13
C SER A 34 -16.87 -10.73 22.73
N ILE A 35 -17.43 -11.73 23.43
CA ILE A 35 -18.75 -12.29 23.12
C ILE A 35 -19.94 -11.46 23.65
N TYR A 36 -19.71 -10.56 24.58
CA TYR A 36 -20.73 -9.71 25.17
C TYR A 36 -21.07 -8.48 24.30
N SER A 37 -22.18 -7.81 24.62
CA SER A 37 -22.82 -6.79 23.76
C SER A 37 -21.91 -5.64 23.33
N ILE A 38 -21.09 -5.09 24.26
CA ILE A 38 -20.16 -3.98 23.95
C ILE A 38 -19.11 -4.42 22.93
N GLY A 39 -18.55 -5.65 23.05
CA GLY A 39 -17.60 -6.18 22.08
C GLY A 39 -18.23 -6.39 20.70
N LYS A 40 -19.47 -6.90 20.66
CA LYS A 40 -20.22 -7.06 19.39
C LYS A 40 -20.42 -5.73 18.67
N LYS A 41 -20.83 -4.67 19.40
CA LYS A 41 -20.97 -3.32 18.84
C LYS A 41 -19.70 -2.82 18.16
N ASN A 42 -18.55 -3.02 18.81
CA ASN A 42 -17.26 -2.62 18.24
C ASN A 42 -16.87 -3.45 17.01
N LYS A 43 -17.17 -4.75 17.02
CA LYS A 43 -16.97 -5.61 15.85
C LYS A 43 -17.81 -5.17 14.66
N GLU A 44 -19.08 -4.79 14.90
CA GLU A 44 -19.98 -4.26 13.86
C GLU A 44 -19.44 -2.96 13.28
N ALA A 45 -18.94 -2.04 14.11
CA ALA A 45 -18.33 -0.79 13.67
C ALA A 45 -17.09 -1.01 12.78
N ILE A 46 -16.19 -1.93 13.16
CA ILE A 46 -15.02 -2.30 12.35
C ILE A 46 -15.46 -2.93 11.03
N THR A 47 -16.49 -3.77 11.06
CA THR A 47 -17.03 -4.41 9.84
C THR A 47 -17.60 -3.36 8.90
N LEU A 48 -18.36 -2.41 9.40
CA LEU A 48 -18.92 -1.31 8.60
C LEU A 48 -17.81 -0.44 8.00
N ALA A 49 -16.79 -0.10 8.79
CA ALA A 49 -15.63 0.67 8.29
C ALA A 49 -14.92 -0.09 7.15
N ARG A 50 -14.72 -1.40 7.31
CA ARG A 50 -14.12 -2.26 6.28
C ARG A 50 -14.96 -2.32 5.00
N MET A 51 -16.29 -2.39 5.11
CA MET A 51 -17.19 -2.33 3.95
C MET A 51 -17.04 -1.02 3.20
N ARG A 52 -17.05 0.12 3.90
CA ARG A 52 -16.89 1.45 3.29
C ARG A 52 -15.55 1.60 2.55
N VAL A 53 -14.46 1.09 3.13
CA VAL A 53 -13.14 1.10 2.46
C VAL A 53 -13.17 0.20 1.22
N ALA A 54 -13.75 -0.99 1.31
CA ALA A 54 -13.88 -1.91 0.18
C ALA A 54 -14.64 -1.28 -0.99
N GLU A 55 -15.76 -0.61 -0.72
CA GLU A 55 -16.55 0.12 -1.71
C GLU A 55 -15.72 1.22 -2.41
N CYS A 56 -14.90 1.99 -1.66
CA CYS A 56 -14.08 3.07 -2.21
C CYS A 56 -13.05 2.59 -3.25
N ILE A 57 -12.58 1.34 -3.13
CA ILE A 57 -11.53 0.78 -4.00
C ILE A 57 -12.04 -0.38 -4.85
N ASN A 58 -13.35 -0.61 -4.88
CA ASN A 58 -14.00 -1.70 -5.62
C ASN A 58 -13.42 -3.09 -5.29
N ALA A 59 -13.20 -3.35 -3.99
CA ALA A 59 -12.69 -4.60 -3.46
C ALA A 59 -13.76 -5.34 -2.65
N ASN A 60 -13.51 -6.62 -2.34
CA ASN A 60 -14.34 -7.37 -1.41
C ASN A 60 -13.97 -7.04 0.04
N VAL A 61 -14.93 -7.12 0.94
CA VAL A 61 -14.74 -6.85 2.39
C VAL A 61 -13.62 -7.70 2.98
N ASN A 62 -13.49 -8.96 2.55
CA ASN A 62 -12.46 -9.89 3.01
C ASN A 62 -11.05 -9.57 2.50
N GLU A 63 -10.91 -8.64 1.55
CA GLU A 63 -9.63 -8.19 0.98
C GLU A 63 -9.08 -6.97 1.71
N ILE A 64 -9.82 -6.41 2.68
CA ILE A 64 -9.39 -5.23 3.44
C ILE A 64 -8.75 -5.67 4.77
N TYR A 65 -7.53 -5.21 4.99
CA TYR A 65 -6.78 -5.42 6.22
C TYR A 65 -6.36 -4.07 6.81
N PHE A 66 -6.77 -3.79 8.03
CA PHE A 66 -6.34 -2.61 8.77
C PHE A 66 -4.96 -2.87 9.40
N THR A 67 -4.07 -1.92 9.24
CA THR A 67 -2.71 -1.92 9.79
C THR A 67 -2.47 -0.62 10.57
N SER A 68 -1.33 -0.52 11.23
CA SER A 68 -0.96 0.70 11.97
C SER A 68 -0.56 1.87 11.05
N GLY A 69 -0.37 1.62 9.76
CA GLY A 69 0.00 2.64 8.78
C GLY A 69 0.61 2.06 7.51
N GLY A 70 0.93 2.93 6.53
CA GLY A 70 1.45 2.54 5.22
C GLY A 70 2.71 1.68 5.31
N SER A 71 3.65 2.00 6.20
CA SER A 71 4.87 1.20 6.36
C SER A 71 4.61 -0.24 6.76
N GLU A 72 3.63 -0.52 7.61
CA GLU A 72 3.22 -1.88 7.93
C GLU A 72 2.53 -2.54 6.74
N SER A 73 1.64 -1.83 6.06
CA SER A 73 0.93 -2.34 4.88
C SER A 73 1.91 -2.76 3.77
N ASP A 74 2.89 -1.91 3.45
CA ASP A 74 3.92 -2.19 2.45
C ASP A 74 4.76 -3.42 2.83
N ASN A 75 5.20 -3.48 4.09
CA ASN A 75 5.96 -4.63 4.58
C ASN A 75 5.14 -5.92 4.52
N LEU A 76 3.88 -5.88 4.93
CA LEU A 76 2.97 -7.02 4.89
C LEU A 76 2.75 -7.50 3.45
N ALA A 77 2.49 -6.58 2.52
CA ALA A 77 2.28 -6.90 1.12
C ALA A 77 3.54 -7.50 0.47
N LEU A 78 4.68 -6.79 0.54
CA LEU A 78 5.90 -7.23 -0.14
C LEU A 78 6.45 -8.53 0.44
N LYS A 79 6.60 -8.60 1.78
CA LYS A 79 7.13 -9.81 2.44
C LYS A 79 6.16 -10.99 2.32
N GLY A 80 4.85 -10.74 2.49
CA GLY A 80 3.82 -11.76 2.35
C GLY A 80 3.84 -12.40 0.96
N ILE A 81 3.81 -11.60 -0.10
CA ILE A 81 3.89 -12.11 -1.47
C ILE A 81 5.22 -12.81 -1.74
N ALA A 82 6.35 -12.19 -1.35
CA ALA A 82 7.68 -12.74 -1.58
C ALA A 82 7.84 -14.13 -0.96
N PHE A 83 7.56 -14.29 0.32
CA PHE A 83 7.72 -15.56 1.01
C PHE A 83 6.70 -16.62 0.56
N ALA A 84 5.44 -16.25 0.35
CA ALA A 84 4.41 -17.18 -0.12
C ALA A 84 4.72 -17.73 -1.52
N ASN A 85 5.42 -16.95 -2.36
CA ASN A 85 5.69 -17.30 -3.75
C ASN A 85 7.16 -17.70 -3.99
N SER A 86 7.98 -17.84 -2.96
CA SER A 86 9.42 -18.14 -3.07
C SER A 86 9.75 -19.41 -3.86
N LYS A 87 8.86 -20.40 -3.88
CA LYS A 87 8.99 -21.62 -4.69
C LYS A 87 8.83 -21.40 -6.19
N PHE A 88 8.16 -20.31 -6.61
CA PHE A 88 7.92 -19.99 -8.02
C PHE A 88 8.98 -19.05 -8.57
N GLY A 89 9.51 -18.16 -7.74
CA GLY A 89 10.52 -17.20 -8.11
C GLY A 89 11.04 -16.40 -6.94
N ASN A 90 12.08 -15.62 -7.21
CA ASN A 90 12.74 -14.80 -6.20
C ASN A 90 13.10 -13.39 -6.72
N HIS A 91 12.45 -12.94 -7.80
CA HIS A 91 12.75 -11.64 -8.40
C HIS A 91 11.59 -10.66 -8.19
N ILE A 92 11.95 -9.45 -7.75
CA ILE A 92 11.04 -8.34 -7.49
C ILE A 92 11.49 -7.15 -8.34
N ILE A 93 10.55 -6.42 -8.92
CA ILE A 93 10.80 -5.18 -9.64
C ILE A 93 10.15 -4.04 -8.85
N THR A 94 10.91 -2.97 -8.60
CA THR A 94 10.40 -1.76 -7.96
C THR A 94 11.06 -0.53 -8.57
N SER A 95 10.65 0.68 -8.19
CA SER A 95 11.33 1.90 -8.63
C SER A 95 12.41 2.32 -7.62
N SER A 96 13.36 3.14 -8.09
CA SER A 96 14.44 3.64 -7.22
C SER A 96 14.04 4.83 -6.35
N PHE A 97 12.81 5.33 -6.49
CA PHE A 97 12.32 6.52 -5.77
C PHE A 97 11.04 6.25 -4.96
N GLU A 98 10.80 4.98 -4.62
CA GLU A 98 9.75 4.56 -3.70
C GLU A 98 9.95 5.14 -2.29
N HIS A 99 8.87 5.13 -1.51
CA HIS A 99 8.96 5.43 -0.09
C HIS A 99 9.97 4.50 0.62
N PRO A 100 10.70 4.99 1.64
CA PRO A 100 11.67 4.17 2.40
C PRO A 100 11.10 2.85 2.93
N ALA A 101 9.80 2.75 3.21
CA ALA A 101 9.14 1.51 3.62
C ALA A 101 9.30 0.40 2.56
N ILE A 102 9.14 0.74 1.27
CA ILE A 102 9.35 -0.19 0.15
C ILE A 102 10.82 -0.49 -0.04
N LEU A 103 11.67 0.55 -0.14
CA LEU A 103 13.10 0.38 -0.41
C LEU A 103 13.80 -0.45 0.67
N ASN A 104 13.52 -0.19 1.94
CA ASN A 104 14.11 -0.92 3.06
C ASN A 104 13.56 -2.36 3.14
N THR A 105 12.30 -2.57 2.81
CA THR A 105 11.72 -3.91 2.70
C THR A 105 12.38 -4.72 1.60
N CYS A 106 12.60 -4.12 0.42
CA CYS A 106 13.33 -4.75 -0.68
C CYS A 106 14.76 -5.12 -0.27
N LYS A 107 15.52 -4.19 0.34
CA LYS A 107 16.86 -4.48 0.89
C LYS A 107 16.86 -5.60 1.95
N SER A 108 15.81 -5.67 2.77
CA SER A 108 15.65 -6.78 3.71
C SER A 108 15.44 -8.10 2.98
N LEU A 109 14.57 -8.14 1.96
CA LEU A 109 14.31 -9.33 1.15
C LEU A 109 15.55 -9.82 0.40
N GLU A 110 16.44 -8.92 -0.07
CA GLU A 110 17.72 -9.29 -0.68
C GLU A 110 18.59 -10.16 0.29
N ARG A 111 18.56 -9.87 1.60
CA ARG A 111 19.26 -10.70 2.61
C ARG A 111 18.67 -12.09 2.75
N PHE A 112 17.43 -12.30 2.32
CA PHE A 112 16.76 -13.61 2.28
C PHE A 112 16.86 -14.30 0.90
N GLY A 113 17.73 -13.80 0.00
CA GLY A 113 18.01 -14.43 -1.30
C GLY A 113 17.08 -13.98 -2.44
N PHE A 114 16.26 -12.97 -2.23
CA PHE A 114 15.52 -12.34 -3.33
C PHE A 114 16.43 -11.42 -4.13
N ARG A 115 16.12 -11.27 -5.40
CA ARG A 115 16.78 -10.32 -6.32
C ARG A 115 15.83 -9.17 -6.57
N VAL A 116 16.32 -7.94 -6.46
CA VAL A 116 15.50 -6.75 -6.71
C VAL A 116 16.09 -5.95 -7.87
N THR A 117 15.24 -5.62 -8.83
CA THR A 117 15.57 -4.66 -9.89
C THR A 117 14.91 -3.32 -9.57
N TYR A 118 15.74 -2.29 -9.42
CA TYR A 118 15.30 -0.92 -9.16
C TYR A 118 15.27 -0.13 -10.46
N ILE A 119 14.07 0.15 -10.97
CA ILE A 119 13.89 0.95 -12.19
C ILE A 119 14.05 2.43 -11.87
N LYS A 120 14.89 3.12 -12.63
CA LYS A 120 15.05 4.57 -12.50
C LYS A 120 13.94 5.30 -13.25
N PRO A 121 13.27 6.30 -12.64
CA PRO A 121 12.34 7.15 -13.37
C PRO A 121 13.09 7.96 -14.45
N LYS A 122 12.39 8.39 -15.47
CA LYS A 122 12.88 9.34 -16.46
C LYS A 122 13.08 10.73 -15.82
N SER A 123 13.65 11.67 -16.57
CA SER A 123 13.90 13.05 -16.10
C SER A 123 12.64 13.80 -15.66
N ASN A 124 11.46 13.38 -16.13
CA ASN A 124 10.16 13.89 -15.71
C ASN A 124 9.59 13.21 -14.45
N GLY A 125 10.36 12.34 -13.79
CA GLY A 125 9.91 11.62 -12.59
C GLY A 125 8.92 10.48 -12.84
N ILE A 126 8.76 10.01 -14.09
CA ILE A 126 7.83 8.93 -14.46
C ILE A 126 8.61 7.67 -14.83
N VAL A 127 8.17 6.52 -14.32
CA VAL A 127 8.68 5.20 -14.69
C VAL A 127 8.10 4.81 -16.06
N ASP A 128 8.95 4.44 -17.00
CA ASP A 128 8.51 3.95 -18.31
C ASP A 128 8.02 2.49 -18.17
N PRO A 129 6.75 2.17 -18.49
CA PRO A 129 6.23 0.81 -18.44
C PRO A 129 7.05 -0.20 -19.25
N ARG A 130 7.69 0.25 -20.34
CA ARG A 130 8.58 -0.58 -21.16
C ARG A 130 9.85 -1.00 -20.44
N ASP A 131 10.34 -0.17 -19.49
CA ASP A 131 11.50 -0.52 -18.67
C ASP A 131 11.13 -1.61 -17.66
N ILE A 132 9.91 -1.54 -17.10
CA ILE A 132 9.35 -2.62 -16.26
C ILE A 132 9.26 -3.92 -17.07
N GLU A 133 8.64 -3.88 -18.25
CA GLU A 133 8.44 -5.09 -19.08
C GLU A 133 9.77 -5.74 -19.46
N ARG A 134 10.78 -4.95 -19.81
CA ARG A 134 12.14 -5.45 -20.13
C ARG A 134 12.86 -6.06 -18.93
N ALA A 135 12.55 -5.63 -17.72
CA ALA A 135 13.14 -6.16 -16.50
C ALA A 135 12.53 -7.50 -16.04
N ILE A 136 11.38 -7.90 -16.61
CA ILE A 136 10.70 -9.14 -16.25
C ILE A 136 11.56 -10.35 -16.62
N THR A 137 11.65 -11.31 -15.71
CA THR A 137 12.32 -12.59 -15.87
C THR A 137 11.34 -13.73 -15.55
N LYS A 138 11.71 -14.97 -15.87
CA LYS A 138 10.94 -16.17 -15.48
C LYS A 138 10.84 -16.36 -13.96
N LYS A 139 11.62 -15.60 -13.17
CA LYS A 139 11.64 -15.65 -11.70
C LYS A 139 10.96 -14.43 -11.08
N THR A 140 10.38 -13.52 -11.86
CA THR A 140 9.68 -12.33 -11.35
C THR A 140 8.34 -12.75 -10.76
N ILE A 141 8.13 -12.40 -9.50
CA ILE A 141 6.92 -12.73 -8.73
C ILE A 141 6.14 -11.50 -8.31
N LEU A 142 6.78 -10.33 -8.27
CA LEU A 142 6.17 -9.09 -7.81
C LEU A 142 6.71 -7.89 -8.57
N ILE A 143 5.82 -7.00 -8.95
CA ILE A 143 6.11 -5.63 -9.39
C ILE A 143 5.48 -4.69 -8.36
N SER A 144 6.25 -3.75 -7.79
CA SER A 144 5.80 -2.78 -6.80
C SER A 144 6.18 -1.38 -7.25
N ILE A 145 5.19 -0.56 -7.62
CA ILE A 145 5.41 0.82 -8.08
C ILE A 145 4.39 1.72 -7.37
N MET A 146 4.85 2.78 -6.72
CA MET A 146 3.98 3.74 -6.05
C MET A 146 2.99 4.38 -7.02
N PHE A 147 1.82 4.78 -6.52
CA PHE A 147 0.82 5.48 -7.34
C PHE A 147 1.26 6.92 -7.65
N ALA A 148 1.60 7.66 -6.62
CA ALA A 148 2.05 9.04 -6.72
C ALA A 148 3.21 9.29 -5.75
N ASN A 149 4.23 9.98 -6.23
CA ASN A 149 5.36 10.33 -5.38
C ASN A 149 5.03 11.56 -4.54
N ASN A 150 5.15 11.44 -3.23
CA ASN A 150 4.80 12.50 -2.28
C ASN A 150 5.78 13.68 -2.28
N GLU A 151 7.01 13.51 -2.76
CA GLU A 151 8.03 14.56 -2.77
C GLU A 151 7.97 15.42 -4.03
N ILE A 152 7.80 14.81 -5.21
CA ILE A 152 7.82 15.49 -6.51
C ILE A 152 6.45 15.56 -7.19
N GLY A 153 5.42 14.93 -6.62
CA GLY A 153 4.03 15.00 -7.09
C GLY A 153 3.73 14.26 -8.40
N THR A 154 4.65 13.43 -8.90
CA THR A 154 4.43 12.70 -10.16
C THR A 154 3.54 11.49 -9.96
N ILE A 155 2.55 11.35 -10.86
CA ILE A 155 1.65 10.19 -10.90
C ILE A 155 2.24 9.15 -11.85
N GLN A 156 2.30 7.91 -11.39
CA GLN A 156 2.89 6.82 -12.16
C GLN A 156 1.85 6.14 -13.06
N PRO A 157 2.25 5.56 -14.20
CA PRO A 157 1.36 4.90 -15.15
C PRO A 157 0.97 3.50 -14.64
N ILE A 158 0.34 3.45 -13.46
CA ILE A 158 0.03 2.18 -12.76
C ILE A 158 -0.95 1.29 -13.53
N LYS A 159 -1.83 1.88 -14.36
CA LYS A 159 -2.76 1.14 -15.20
C LYS A 159 -2.02 0.31 -16.26
N GLU A 160 -1.06 0.93 -16.93
CA GLU A 160 -0.24 0.28 -17.94
C GLU A 160 0.68 -0.78 -17.31
N ILE A 161 1.29 -0.45 -16.17
CA ILE A 161 2.16 -1.38 -15.42
C ILE A 161 1.34 -2.57 -14.89
N GLY A 162 0.14 -2.31 -14.36
CA GLY A 162 -0.78 -3.36 -13.91
C GLY A 162 -1.22 -4.27 -15.06
N ALA A 163 -1.44 -3.72 -16.26
CA ALA A 163 -1.74 -4.52 -17.45
C ALA A 163 -0.56 -5.43 -17.85
N ILE A 164 0.68 -4.92 -17.76
CA ILE A 164 1.89 -5.71 -17.97
C ILE A 164 1.98 -6.84 -16.93
N ALA A 165 1.84 -6.53 -15.64
CA ALA A 165 1.87 -7.52 -14.58
C ALA A 165 0.84 -8.64 -14.81
N LYS A 166 -0.39 -8.28 -15.18
CA LYS A 166 -1.47 -9.22 -15.53
C LYS A 166 -1.11 -10.10 -16.73
N LYS A 167 -0.54 -9.51 -17.79
CA LYS A 167 -0.10 -10.24 -19.00
C LYS A 167 0.92 -11.35 -18.68
N TYR A 168 1.82 -11.09 -17.73
CA TYR A 168 2.86 -12.03 -17.31
C TYR A 168 2.49 -12.86 -16.07
N ASN A 169 1.26 -12.74 -15.57
CA ASN A 169 0.78 -13.41 -14.34
C ASN A 169 1.68 -13.16 -13.13
N ILE A 170 2.06 -11.88 -12.94
CA ILE A 170 2.90 -11.39 -11.84
C ILE A 170 2.02 -10.57 -10.89
N TYR A 171 2.23 -10.69 -9.58
CA TYR A 171 1.55 -9.83 -8.61
C TYR A 171 1.96 -8.37 -8.81
N PHE A 172 0.96 -7.48 -8.74
CA PHE A 172 1.18 -6.05 -8.81
C PHE A 172 0.78 -5.41 -7.49
N HIS A 173 1.69 -4.67 -6.89
CA HIS A 173 1.50 -3.84 -5.70
C HIS A 173 1.69 -2.37 -6.04
N THR A 174 0.89 -1.51 -5.43
CA THR A 174 1.09 -0.06 -5.49
C THR A 174 0.95 0.55 -4.10
N ASP A 175 1.95 1.33 -3.66
CA ASP A 175 1.80 2.25 -2.54
C ASP A 175 0.94 3.43 -3.01
N ALA A 176 -0.28 3.50 -2.49
CA ALA A 176 -1.27 4.51 -2.82
C ALA A 176 -1.62 5.43 -1.63
N VAL A 177 -0.75 5.51 -0.63
CA VAL A 177 -0.95 6.33 0.59
C VAL A 177 -1.32 7.77 0.24
N GLN A 178 -0.74 8.34 -0.81
CA GLN A 178 -1.01 9.71 -1.27
C GLN A 178 -2.11 9.80 -2.33
N ALA A 179 -2.79 8.71 -2.70
CA ALA A 179 -3.69 8.69 -3.85
C ALA A 179 -5.17 8.47 -3.50
N VAL A 180 -5.49 7.68 -2.48
CA VAL A 180 -6.85 7.20 -2.14
C VAL A 180 -7.80 8.35 -1.75
N ARG A 181 -7.76 9.49 -2.10
CA ARG A 181 -8.76 10.57 -1.98
C ARG A 181 -8.52 11.70 -2.97
N SER A 182 -7.47 11.60 -3.75
CA SER A 182 -7.01 12.69 -4.60
C SER A 182 -7.34 12.46 -6.07
N TYR A 183 -7.80 11.24 -6.41
CA TYR A 183 -8.06 10.83 -7.81
C TYR A 183 -9.27 9.91 -7.91
#